data_d9a0b2ce7618feda0cc5460a4913a7d0
#
_entry.id   d9a0b2ce7618feda0cc5460a4913a7d0
#
_cell.length_a   1.000
_cell.length_b   1.000
_cell.length_c   1.000
_cell.angle_alpha   90.00
_cell.angle_beta   90.00
_cell.angle_gamma   90.00
#
_symmetry.space_group_name_H-M   'P 1'
#
loop_
_entity.id
_entity.type
_entity.pdbx_description
1 polymer ?
#
loop_
_entity_poly.entity_id
_entity_poly.type
_entity_poly.pdbx_seq_one_letter_code
_entity_poly.pdbx_strand_id
1 'polypeptide(L)'
;MYRSEHRRSQYFTQRFDALTEISVRRHMEHNNISNAPTVWFENLKWIIEASADDIMQEYQRASMARFESMRPAARSSPYQGPIHVAELEDFGYLMTHTIACIWQAETGSEFILSEGCFGAWEGEPGIQFHHFFIVSPRFAIVLVNRSCLDERLRMKLRWASKFGDNLHVFPETVYKNGPPSESFDFATHFTPDDVFKYERIVVPKEDVYKVNAILLDDRCESLTYKSDVSMYKSLRYYEKVKKDMFHSCHDYSTLKGQLFSDLNRTH
;
A
#
# COMPACT_ATOMS: atom_id res chain seq x y z
N MET A 1 -4.68 -0.76 -1.51
CA MET A 1 -5.32 -1.22 -2.74
C MET A 1 -5.74 -0.09 -3.63
N TYR A 2 -6.26 0.92 -3.15
CA TYR A 2 -6.47 2.09 -3.95
C TYR A 2 -5.57 3.16 -3.40
N ARG A 3 -4.48 3.41 -4.12
CA ARG A 3 -3.81 4.66 -3.95
C ARG A 3 -4.87 5.68 -4.19
N SER A 4 -5.57 5.86 -3.10
CA SER A 4 -6.32 7.01 -2.81
C SER A 4 -7.46 7.30 -3.78
N GLU A 5 -8.33 7.94 -3.28
CA GLU A 5 -9.27 8.87 -3.86
C GLU A 5 -8.72 9.59 -5.09
N HIS A 6 -7.40 9.89 -5.13
CA HIS A 6 -6.76 10.50 -6.29
C HIS A 6 -6.91 9.64 -7.57
N ARG A 7 -6.61 8.35 -7.52
CA ARG A 7 -6.73 7.48 -8.72
C ARG A 7 -8.19 7.23 -9.07
N ARG A 8 -9.04 6.96 -8.08
CA ARG A 8 -10.49 6.87 -8.29
C ARG A 8 -11.00 8.17 -8.93
N SER A 9 -10.61 9.31 -8.36
CA SER A 9 -10.98 10.63 -8.89
C SER A 9 -10.57 10.82 -10.34
N GLN A 10 -9.40 10.34 -10.76
CA GLN A 10 -8.96 10.39 -12.16
C GLN A 10 -9.97 9.69 -13.10
N TYR A 11 -10.44 8.49 -12.75
CA TYR A 11 -11.44 7.78 -13.57
C TYR A 11 -12.78 8.49 -13.59
N PHE A 12 -13.24 9.03 -12.46
CA PHE A 12 -14.54 9.69 -12.37
C PHE A 12 -14.55 11.11 -12.94
N THR A 13 -13.45 11.83 -12.82
CA THR A 13 -13.31 13.19 -13.42
C THR A 13 -12.71 13.18 -14.82
N GLN A 14 -12.25 12.04 -15.29
CA GLN A 14 -11.55 11.84 -16.55
C GLN A 14 -10.32 12.75 -16.71
N ARG A 15 -9.66 13.06 -15.59
CA ARG A 15 -8.45 13.89 -15.56
C ARG A 15 -7.21 13.00 -15.42
N PHE A 16 -6.75 12.47 -16.53
CA PHE A 16 -5.54 11.67 -16.62
C PHE A 16 -4.37 12.51 -17.14
N ASP A 17 -3.15 12.09 -16.84
CA ASP A 17 -2.01 12.51 -17.65
C ASP A 17 -2.09 11.88 -19.05
N ALA A 18 -1.35 12.45 -19.99
CA ALA A 18 -1.47 12.08 -21.41
C ALA A 18 -1.19 10.58 -21.70
N LEU A 19 -0.26 9.97 -20.94
CA LEU A 19 0.08 8.55 -21.14
C LEU A 19 -0.99 7.65 -20.56
N THR A 20 -1.47 7.97 -19.36
CA THR A 20 -2.56 7.24 -18.70
C THR A 20 -3.84 7.35 -19.52
N GLU A 21 -4.16 8.52 -20.06
CA GLU A 21 -5.35 8.72 -20.92
C GLU A 21 -5.32 7.80 -22.15
N ILE A 22 -4.18 7.75 -22.86
CA ILE A 22 -4.01 6.86 -24.02
C ILE A 22 -4.20 5.40 -23.60
N SER A 23 -3.62 4.99 -22.47
CA SER A 23 -3.72 3.61 -21.97
C SER A 23 -5.16 3.24 -21.59
N VAL A 24 -5.85 4.10 -20.85
CA VAL A 24 -7.27 3.90 -20.46
C VAL A 24 -8.17 3.83 -21.69
N ARG A 25 -7.99 4.73 -22.66
CA ARG A 25 -8.78 4.73 -23.89
C ARG A 25 -8.62 3.42 -24.69
N ARG A 26 -7.39 2.96 -24.87
CA ARG A 26 -7.13 1.67 -25.54
C ARG A 26 -7.75 0.50 -24.80
N HIS A 27 -7.67 0.50 -23.46
CA HIS A 27 -8.31 -0.54 -22.66
C HIS A 27 -9.84 -0.53 -22.83
N MET A 28 -10.46 0.64 -22.86
CA MET A 28 -11.89 0.81 -23.12
C MET A 28 -12.30 0.28 -24.50
N GLU A 29 -11.55 0.66 -25.54
CA GLU A 29 -11.79 0.18 -26.91
C GLU A 29 -11.68 -1.34 -27.02
N HIS A 30 -10.61 -1.92 -26.41
CA HIS A 30 -10.38 -3.37 -26.47
C HIS A 30 -11.48 -4.18 -25.75
N ASN A 31 -11.92 -3.69 -24.59
CA ASN A 31 -12.90 -4.40 -23.75
C ASN A 31 -14.35 -3.92 -23.98
N ASN A 32 -14.62 -3.08 -24.99
CA ASN A 32 -15.93 -2.49 -25.28
C ASN A 32 -16.55 -1.75 -24.08
N ILE A 33 -15.72 -1.06 -23.30
CA ILE A 33 -16.16 -0.28 -22.14
C ILE A 33 -16.47 1.14 -22.58
N SER A 34 -17.64 1.65 -22.21
CA SER A 34 -18.15 2.95 -22.70
C SER A 34 -17.58 4.18 -22.01
N ASN A 35 -17.07 4.05 -20.80
CA ASN A 35 -16.57 5.18 -20.00
C ASN A 35 -15.53 4.76 -18.96
N ALA A 36 -14.69 5.70 -18.53
CA ALA A 36 -13.61 5.45 -17.59
C ALA A 36 -14.08 5.01 -16.20
N PRO A 37 -15.16 5.55 -15.60
CA PRO A 37 -15.68 4.99 -14.34
C PRO A 37 -16.01 3.50 -14.41
N THR A 38 -16.52 3.02 -15.54
CA THR A 38 -16.78 1.59 -15.74
C THR A 38 -15.48 0.78 -15.73
N VAL A 39 -14.38 1.29 -16.31
CA VAL A 39 -13.05 0.63 -16.21
C VAL A 39 -12.68 0.41 -14.75
N TRP A 40 -12.88 1.42 -13.91
CA TRP A 40 -12.61 1.31 -12.49
C TRP A 40 -13.39 0.17 -11.82
N PHE A 41 -14.67 0.10 -12.06
CA PHE A 41 -15.53 -0.95 -11.47
C PHE A 41 -15.20 -2.34 -12.00
N GLU A 42 -14.93 -2.47 -13.30
CA GLU A 42 -14.55 -3.76 -13.90
C GLU A 42 -13.19 -4.24 -13.36
N ASN A 43 -12.22 -3.34 -13.21
CA ASN A 43 -10.93 -3.65 -12.57
C ASN A 43 -11.14 -4.15 -11.13
N LEU A 44 -11.95 -3.42 -10.34
CA LEU A 44 -12.24 -3.78 -8.96
C LEU A 44 -12.91 -5.14 -8.87
N LYS A 45 -13.93 -5.37 -9.69
CA LYS A 45 -14.65 -6.63 -9.78
C LYS A 45 -13.69 -7.77 -10.11
N TRP A 46 -12.89 -7.60 -11.15
CA TRP A 46 -11.94 -8.62 -11.58
C TRP A 46 -10.93 -8.95 -10.46
N ILE A 47 -10.35 -7.98 -9.78
CA ILE A 47 -9.40 -8.20 -8.67
C ILE A 47 -10.06 -8.97 -7.51
N ILE A 48 -11.34 -8.72 -7.24
CA ILE A 48 -12.08 -9.41 -6.16
C ILE A 48 -12.40 -10.86 -6.53
N GLU A 49 -12.70 -11.11 -7.81
CA GLU A 49 -13.14 -12.42 -8.30
C GLU A 49 -11.99 -13.33 -8.75
N ALA A 50 -10.85 -12.74 -9.18
CA ALA A 50 -9.71 -13.48 -9.69
C ALA A 50 -8.97 -14.23 -8.58
N SER A 51 -8.44 -15.40 -8.92
CA SER A 51 -7.51 -16.10 -8.04
C SER A 51 -6.14 -15.38 -7.97
N ALA A 52 -5.34 -15.69 -6.96
CA ALA A 52 -3.98 -15.17 -6.87
C ALA A 52 -3.13 -15.56 -8.09
N ASP A 53 -3.34 -16.77 -8.62
CA ASP A 53 -2.63 -17.26 -9.80
C ASP A 53 -3.03 -16.48 -11.06
N ASP A 54 -4.32 -16.19 -11.25
CA ASP A 54 -4.78 -15.38 -12.38
C ASP A 54 -4.16 -13.97 -12.33
N ILE A 55 -4.14 -13.36 -11.16
CA ILE A 55 -3.53 -12.04 -10.96
C ILE A 55 -2.04 -12.07 -11.30
N MET A 56 -1.33 -13.08 -10.83
CA MET A 56 0.10 -13.23 -11.11
C MET A 56 0.40 -13.49 -12.57
N GLN A 57 -0.39 -14.32 -13.24
CA GLN A 57 -0.25 -14.57 -14.68
C GLN A 57 -0.47 -13.29 -15.50
N GLU A 58 -1.52 -12.53 -15.19
CA GLU A 58 -1.79 -11.27 -15.89
C GLU A 58 -0.71 -10.22 -15.60
N TYR A 59 -0.20 -10.16 -14.36
CA TYR A 59 0.94 -9.29 -14.02
C TYR A 59 2.20 -9.64 -14.82
N GLN A 60 2.52 -10.92 -14.95
CA GLN A 60 3.65 -11.38 -15.76
C GLN A 60 3.46 -11.02 -17.24
N ARG A 61 2.25 -11.23 -17.80
CA ARG A 61 1.92 -10.85 -19.19
C ARG A 61 2.07 -9.34 -19.43
N ALA A 62 1.58 -8.51 -18.50
CA ALA A 62 1.70 -7.06 -18.56
C ALA A 62 3.17 -6.62 -18.49
N SER A 63 3.93 -7.18 -17.58
CA SER A 63 5.36 -6.90 -17.40
C SER A 63 6.19 -7.29 -18.63
N MET A 64 5.90 -8.43 -19.22
CA MET A 64 6.55 -8.89 -20.47
C MET A 64 6.23 -7.95 -21.63
N ALA A 65 4.96 -7.60 -21.83
CA ALA A 65 4.55 -6.68 -22.89
C ALA A 65 5.23 -5.30 -22.74
N ARG A 66 5.36 -4.80 -21.51
CA ARG A 66 6.10 -3.57 -21.22
C ARG A 66 7.58 -3.69 -21.56
N PHE A 67 8.24 -4.76 -21.13
CA PHE A 67 9.65 -5.00 -21.40
C PHE A 67 9.92 -5.10 -22.91
N GLU A 68 9.08 -5.79 -23.65
CA GLU A 68 9.16 -5.88 -25.10
C GLU A 68 8.97 -4.51 -25.79
N SER A 69 8.03 -3.69 -25.30
CA SER A 69 7.80 -2.35 -25.86
C SER A 69 8.98 -1.38 -25.71
N MET A 70 9.86 -1.64 -24.75
CA MET A 70 11.08 -0.85 -24.53
C MET A 70 12.23 -1.19 -25.49
N ARG A 71 12.12 -2.29 -26.27
CA ARG A 71 13.15 -2.66 -27.25
C ARG A 71 13.02 -1.83 -28.51
N PRO A 72 14.11 -1.21 -29.04
CA PRO A 72 14.05 -0.31 -30.20
C PRO A 72 13.48 -0.90 -31.49
N ALA A 73 13.45 -2.23 -31.59
CA ALA A 73 12.96 -2.97 -32.76
C ALA A 73 11.60 -3.66 -32.51
N ALA A 74 10.98 -3.44 -31.38
CA ALA A 74 9.79 -4.22 -31.02
C ALA A 74 8.54 -3.67 -31.71
N ARG A 75 7.90 -4.51 -32.48
CA ARG A 75 6.49 -4.36 -32.91
C ARG A 75 5.56 -5.05 -31.90
N SER A 76 5.85 -4.93 -30.59
CA SER A 76 5.03 -5.58 -29.59
C SER A 76 3.67 -4.90 -29.50
N SER A 77 2.64 -5.71 -29.49
CA SER A 77 1.29 -5.24 -29.17
C SER A 77 1.27 -4.79 -27.72
N PRO A 78 0.67 -3.65 -27.39
CA PRO A 78 0.48 -3.26 -25.99
C PRO A 78 -0.32 -4.33 -25.24
N TYR A 79 -0.11 -4.41 -23.94
CA TYR A 79 -0.87 -5.32 -23.09
C TYR A 79 -2.39 -5.10 -23.28
N GLN A 80 -3.10 -6.19 -23.52
CA GLN A 80 -4.54 -6.23 -23.75
C GLN A 80 -5.15 -7.34 -22.86
N GLY A 81 -5.22 -7.06 -21.58
CA GLY A 81 -5.80 -7.98 -20.60
C GLY A 81 -7.15 -7.51 -20.05
N PRO A 82 -7.75 -8.30 -19.17
CA PRO A 82 -9.06 -8.01 -18.58
C PRO A 82 -9.05 -6.83 -17.61
N ILE A 83 -7.88 -6.44 -17.13
CA ILE A 83 -7.68 -5.34 -16.17
C ILE A 83 -6.76 -4.28 -16.76
N HIS A 84 -6.97 -3.00 -16.43
CA HIS A 84 -6.07 -1.94 -16.86
C HIS A 84 -4.67 -2.12 -16.25
N VAL A 85 -3.63 -2.03 -17.08
CA VAL A 85 -2.25 -2.37 -16.74
C VAL A 85 -1.72 -1.67 -15.48
N ALA A 86 -2.07 -0.42 -15.27
CA ALA A 86 -1.58 0.35 -14.11
C ALA A 86 -2.08 -0.22 -12.78
N GLU A 87 -3.31 -0.71 -12.73
CA GLU A 87 -3.88 -1.36 -11.53
C GLU A 87 -3.20 -2.70 -11.26
N LEU A 88 -2.96 -3.45 -12.33
CA LEU A 88 -2.32 -4.75 -12.26
C LEU A 88 -0.84 -4.63 -11.82
N GLU A 89 -0.10 -3.63 -12.32
CA GLU A 89 1.28 -3.39 -11.92
C GLU A 89 1.40 -3.04 -10.43
N ASP A 90 0.52 -2.18 -9.91
CA ASP A 90 0.51 -1.83 -8.49
C ASP A 90 0.19 -3.06 -7.62
N PHE A 91 -0.80 -3.84 -8.00
CA PHE A 91 -1.20 -5.02 -7.24
C PHE A 91 -0.14 -6.13 -7.29
N GLY A 92 0.38 -6.42 -8.48
CA GLY A 92 1.44 -7.39 -8.68
C GLY A 92 2.73 -7.01 -7.95
N TYR A 93 3.07 -5.71 -7.93
CA TYR A 93 4.19 -5.21 -7.14
C TYR A 93 4.02 -5.52 -5.65
N LEU A 94 2.85 -5.22 -5.09
CA LEU A 94 2.57 -5.52 -3.68
C LEU A 94 2.67 -7.02 -3.38
N MET A 95 2.09 -7.86 -4.23
CA MET A 95 2.14 -9.32 -4.04
C MET A 95 3.57 -9.88 -4.10
N THR A 96 4.41 -9.38 -4.99
CA THR A 96 5.75 -9.93 -5.23
C THR A 96 6.82 -9.35 -4.30
N HIS A 97 6.68 -8.09 -3.92
CA HIS A 97 7.75 -7.35 -3.22
C HIS A 97 7.46 -7.10 -1.74
N THR A 98 6.29 -7.49 -1.24
CA THR A 98 5.95 -7.26 0.16
C THR A 98 5.63 -8.56 0.90
N ILE A 99 5.70 -8.48 2.22
CA ILE A 99 5.16 -9.47 3.14
C ILE A 99 4.13 -8.80 4.04
N ALA A 100 3.13 -9.55 4.47
CA ALA A 100 2.14 -9.05 5.41
C ALA A 100 2.62 -9.28 6.85
N CYS A 101 2.49 -8.25 7.69
CA CYS A 101 2.66 -8.31 9.12
C CYS A 101 1.37 -7.88 9.82
N ILE A 102 1.09 -8.44 10.99
CA ILE A 102 -0.06 -8.03 11.80
C ILE A 102 0.47 -7.24 13.00
N TRP A 103 0.20 -5.95 13.01
CA TRP A 103 0.59 -5.06 14.09
C TRP A 103 -0.57 -4.83 15.05
N GLN A 104 -0.29 -4.94 16.35
CA GLN A 104 -1.22 -4.64 17.43
C GLN A 104 -0.70 -3.45 18.22
N ALA A 105 -1.50 -2.39 18.35
CA ALA A 105 -1.13 -1.24 19.15
C ALA A 105 -0.95 -1.63 20.64
N GLU A 106 0.14 -1.14 21.25
CA GLU A 106 0.38 -1.27 22.68
C GLU A 106 -0.75 -0.63 23.48
N THR A 107 -1.08 -1.20 24.64
CA THR A 107 -2.13 -0.70 25.51
C THR A 107 -1.94 0.79 25.86
N GLY A 108 -2.99 1.57 25.67
CA GLY A 108 -2.98 3.03 25.89
C GLY A 108 -2.51 3.84 24.68
N SER A 109 -2.35 3.19 23.51
CA SER A 109 -2.26 3.81 22.18
C SER A 109 -3.24 3.15 21.24
N GLU A 110 -3.57 3.81 20.13
CA GLU A 110 -4.44 3.28 19.09
C GLU A 110 -4.12 3.87 17.74
N PHE A 111 -4.38 3.08 16.70
CA PHE A 111 -4.35 3.57 15.32
C PHE A 111 -5.60 4.40 15.04
N ILE A 112 -5.40 5.48 14.28
CA ILE A 112 -6.50 6.28 13.76
C ILE A 112 -6.99 5.71 12.43
N LEU A 113 -8.26 5.95 12.13
CA LEU A 113 -8.85 5.62 10.83
C LEU A 113 -9.05 6.92 10.06
N SER A 114 -8.47 6.99 8.88
CA SER A 114 -8.71 8.05 7.90
C SER A 114 -9.24 7.43 6.63
N GLU A 115 -9.77 8.20 5.73
CA GLU A 115 -10.13 7.71 4.40
C GLU A 115 -8.92 7.17 3.61
N GLY A 116 -7.69 7.61 3.94
CA GLY A 116 -6.43 7.07 3.42
C GLY A 116 -5.93 5.81 4.15
N CYS A 117 -6.65 5.30 5.15
CA CYS A 117 -6.18 4.18 6.00
C CYS A 117 -5.99 2.85 5.26
N PHE A 118 -6.48 2.75 4.03
CA PHE A 118 -6.26 1.61 3.15
C PHE A 118 -5.27 1.94 2.05
N GLY A 119 -4.02 2.20 2.40
CA GLY A 119 -2.97 2.40 1.40
C GLY A 119 -2.03 3.55 1.68
N ALA A 120 -2.09 4.15 2.86
CA ALA A 120 -1.04 5.05 3.31
C ALA A 120 0.30 4.31 3.30
N TRP A 121 1.35 4.98 2.86
CA TRP A 121 2.65 4.34 2.71
C TRP A 121 3.77 5.20 3.30
N GLU A 122 4.84 4.54 3.69
CA GLU A 122 6.07 5.15 4.14
C GLU A 122 7.22 4.66 3.26
N GLY A 123 8.12 5.57 2.90
CA GLY A 123 9.30 5.26 2.10
C GLY A 123 9.86 6.48 1.40
N GLU A 124 10.85 6.23 0.57
CA GLU A 124 11.50 7.24 -0.26
C GLU A 124 10.90 7.23 -1.69
N PRO A 125 11.06 8.31 -2.48
CA PRO A 125 10.62 8.31 -3.86
C PRO A 125 11.16 7.10 -4.64
N GLY A 126 10.25 6.26 -5.13
CA GLY A 126 10.57 5.05 -5.88
C GLY A 126 10.69 3.77 -5.05
N ILE A 127 10.77 3.84 -3.70
CA ILE A 127 10.75 2.66 -2.84
C ILE A 127 9.77 2.87 -1.69
N GLN A 128 8.73 2.06 -1.68
CA GLN A 128 7.73 2.05 -0.61
C GLN A 128 8.11 0.93 0.35
N PHE A 129 8.47 1.30 1.60
CA PHE A 129 8.88 0.35 2.61
C PHE A 129 7.69 -0.31 3.30
N HIS A 130 6.66 0.48 3.59
CA HIS A 130 5.48 0.03 4.31
C HIS A 130 4.22 0.55 3.65
N HIS A 131 3.20 -0.33 3.60
CA HIS A 131 1.82 0.07 3.30
C HIS A 131 0.95 -0.29 4.50
N PHE A 132 0.19 0.67 4.98
CA PHE A 132 -0.62 0.54 6.18
C PHE A 132 -2.09 0.35 5.83
N PHE A 133 -2.69 -0.67 6.40
CA PHE A 133 -4.11 -0.98 6.30
C PHE A 133 -4.67 -1.06 7.71
N ILE A 134 -5.22 0.04 8.20
CA ILE A 134 -5.76 0.10 9.56
C ILE A 134 -7.13 -0.58 9.57
N VAL A 135 -7.25 -1.70 10.24
CA VAL A 135 -8.49 -2.48 10.30
C VAL A 135 -9.30 -2.22 11.57
N SER A 136 -8.65 -1.69 12.60
CA SER A 136 -9.31 -1.26 13.85
C SER A 136 -8.40 -0.34 14.65
N PRO A 137 -8.89 0.33 15.72
CA PRO A 137 -8.02 1.11 16.60
C PRO A 137 -6.88 0.30 17.23
N ARG A 138 -7.00 -1.02 17.27
CA ARG A 138 -5.99 -1.90 17.87
C ARG A 138 -5.13 -2.65 16.88
N PHE A 139 -5.56 -2.78 15.63
CA PHE A 139 -4.88 -3.63 14.66
C PHE A 139 -4.68 -2.95 13.32
N ALA A 140 -3.49 -3.17 12.76
CA ALA A 140 -3.15 -2.83 11.38
C ALA A 140 -2.58 -4.06 10.67
N ILE A 141 -2.93 -4.23 9.40
CA ILE A 141 -2.19 -5.08 8.47
C ILE A 141 -1.16 -4.18 7.81
N VAL A 142 0.10 -4.59 7.85
CA VAL A 142 1.19 -3.81 7.27
C VAL A 142 1.88 -4.66 6.22
N LEU A 143 1.90 -4.18 4.98
CA LEU A 143 2.71 -4.79 3.94
C LEU A 143 4.10 -4.17 3.98
N VAL A 144 5.08 -4.98 4.33
CA VAL A 144 6.48 -4.57 4.47
C VAL A 144 7.25 -4.98 3.22
N ASN A 145 7.96 -4.05 2.61
CA ASN A 145 8.82 -4.37 1.48
C ASN A 145 9.94 -5.33 1.91
N ARG A 146 10.14 -6.39 1.15
CA ARG A 146 11.15 -7.41 1.43
C ARG A 146 12.57 -6.86 1.50
N SER A 147 12.85 -5.75 0.83
CA SER A 147 14.14 -5.07 0.93
C SER A 147 14.45 -4.58 2.35
N CYS A 148 13.44 -4.35 3.19
CA CYS A 148 13.63 -4.02 4.61
C CYS A 148 14.22 -5.19 5.42
N LEU A 149 14.10 -6.42 4.91
CA LEU A 149 14.55 -7.66 5.57
C LEU A 149 15.91 -8.12 5.07
N ASP A 150 16.34 -7.65 3.90
CA ASP A 150 17.66 -7.97 3.35
C ASP A 150 18.71 -6.97 3.84
N GLU A 151 19.53 -7.43 4.77
CA GLU A 151 20.61 -6.62 5.34
C GLU A 151 21.59 -6.11 4.28
N ARG A 152 21.83 -6.87 3.20
CA ARG A 152 22.72 -6.48 2.10
C ARG A 152 22.11 -5.35 1.28
N LEU A 153 20.82 -5.39 1.06
CA LEU A 153 20.09 -4.33 0.36
C LEU A 153 20.00 -3.07 1.23
N ARG A 154 19.72 -3.21 2.53
CA ARG A 154 19.70 -2.08 3.47
C ARG A 154 21.03 -1.34 3.50
N MET A 155 22.15 -2.05 3.59
CA MET A 155 23.50 -1.43 3.59
C MET A 155 23.85 -0.73 2.28
N LYS A 156 23.42 -1.29 1.14
CA LYS A 156 23.68 -0.70 -0.19
C LYS A 156 22.86 0.55 -0.46
N LEU A 157 21.61 0.57 -0.02
CA LEU A 157 20.65 1.61 -0.39
C LEU A 157 20.77 2.85 0.52
N ARG A 158 21.50 2.79 1.63
CA ARG A 158 21.57 3.84 2.68
C ARG A 158 20.21 4.32 3.20
N TRP A 159 19.17 3.54 2.94
CA TRP A 159 17.80 3.86 3.28
C TRP A 159 17.37 2.98 4.43
N ALA A 160 16.94 3.60 5.49
CA ALA A 160 16.42 2.91 6.63
C ALA A 160 14.92 3.15 6.72
N SER A 161 14.16 2.08 6.91
CA SER A 161 12.80 2.22 7.39
C SER A 161 12.78 3.05 8.67
N LYS A 162 11.75 3.85 8.86
CA LYS A 162 11.50 4.59 10.10
C LYS A 162 11.04 3.70 11.25
N PHE A 163 10.81 2.42 10.97
CA PHE A 163 10.38 1.41 11.93
C PHE A 163 11.49 0.41 12.21
N GLY A 164 11.54 -0.08 13.45
CA GLY A 164 12.57 -1.03 13.87
C GLY A 164 12.41 -2.41 13.23
N ASP A 165 13.52 -3.09 13.01
CA ASP A 165 13.56 -4.42 12.38
C ASP A 165 12.73 -5.47 13.12
N ASN A 166 12.59 -5.34 14.43
CA ASN A 166 11.78 -6.22 15.28
C ASN A 166 10.26 -6.14 14.99
N LEU A 167 9.83 -5.17 14.19
CA LEU A 167 8.44 -5.05 13.73
C LEU A 167 8.19 -5.76 12.40
N HIS A 168 9.22 -6.35 11.80
CA HIS A 168 9.18 -7.04 10.52
C HIS A 168 9.35 -8.55 10.74
N VAL A 169 8.26 -9.26 10.95
CA VAL A 169 8.29 -10.71 11.20
C VAL A 169 7.59 -11.45 10.07
N PHE A 170 8.31 -12.38 9.46
CA PHE A 170 7.71 -13.26 8.46
C PHE A 170 6.68 -14.19 9.09
N PRO A 171 5.57 -14.47 8.38
CA PRO A 171 4.69 -15.54 8.80
C PRO A 171 5.44 -16.88 8.77
N GLU A 172 5.20 -17.71 9.75
CA GLU A 172 5.57 -19.13 9.67
C GLU A 172 4.72 -19.77 8.56
N THR A 173 5.37 -20.40 7.59
CA THR A 173 4.67 -21.09 6.51
C THR A 173 4.76 -22.59 6.71
N VAL A 174 3.61 -23.25 6.78
CA VAL A 174 3.51 -24.71 6.78
C VAL A 174 3.18 -25.13 5.35
N TYR A 175 4.19 -25.65 4.67
CA TYR A 175 4.06 -26.10 3.28
C TYR A 175 3.47 -27.50 3.23
N LYS A 176 2.44 -27.71 2.42
CA LYS A 176 1.85 -29.04 2.21
C LYS A 176 2.82 -30.02 1.57
N ASN A 177 3.63 -29.55 0.64
CA ASN A 177 4.57 -30.38 -0.14
C ASN A 177 6.03 -30.27 0.36
N GLY A 178 6.24 -29.76 1.59
CA GLY A 178 7.57 -29.51 2.15
C GLY A 178 8.14 -28.14 1.76
N PRO A 179 9.20 -27.70 2.47
CA PRO A 179 9.81 -26.40 2.22
C PRO A 179 10.41 -26.34 0.81
N PRO A 180 10.35 -25.17 0.16
CA PRO A 180 10.91 -24.99 -1.16
C PRO A 180 12.42 -25.18 -1.17
N SER A 181 12.96 -25.60 -2.32
CA SER A 181 14.41 -25.70 -2.55
C SER A 181 15.06 -24.31 -2.63
N GLU A 182 16.40 -24.24 -2.59
CA GLU A 182 17.17 -22.98 -2.64
C GLU A 182 16.88 -22.09 -3.87
N SER A 183 16.31 -22.66 -4.93
CA SER A 183 15.89 -21.91 -6.14
C SER A 183 14.44 -21.44 -6.06
N PHE A 184 14.07 -20.79 -4.98
CA PHE A 184 12.71 -20.43 -4.65
C PHE A 184 12.13 -19.33 -5.58
N ASP A 185 11.10 -19.67 -6.32
CA ASP A 185 10.24 -18.73 -7.02
C ASP A 185 8.91 -18.63 -6.29
N PHE A 186 8.64 -17.46 -5.71
CA PHE A 186 7.42 -17.20 -4.94
C PHE A 186 6.13 -17.42 -5.74
N ALA A 187 6.17 -17.21 -7.05
CA ALA A 187 4.99 -17.34 -7.89
C ALA A 187 4.57 -18.80 -8.13
N THR A 188 5.50 -19.74 -7.98
CA THR A 188 5.26 -21.16 -8.36
C THR A 188 5.25 -22.13 -7.19
N HIS A 189 5.63 -21.68 -5.99
CA HIS A 189 5.84 -22.59 -4.86
C HIS A 189 4.73 -22.63 -3.83
N PHE A 190 3.87 -21.59 -3.78
CA PHE A 190 2.74 -21.60 -2.88
C PHE A 190 1.54 -22.33 -3.48
N THR A 191 0.94 -23.22 -2.70
CA THR A 191 -0.29 -23.90 -3.06
C THR A 191 -1.46 -23.37 -2.23
N PRO A 192 -2.71 -23.51 -2.70
CA PRO A 192 -3.88 -23.10 -1.90
C PRO A 192 -4.00 -23.78 -0.53
N ASP A 193 -3.28 -24.87 -0.36
CA ASP A 193 -3.29 -25.66 0.88
C ASP A 193 -2.16 -25.28 1.87
N ASP A 194 -1.28 -24.35 1.48
CA ASP A 194 -0.25 -23.86 2.38
C ASP A 194 -0.85 -22.96 3.45
N VAL A 195 -0.41 -23.13 4.69
CA VAL A 195 -0.93 -22.37 5.83
C VAL A 195 0.09 -21.35 6.30
N PHE A 196 -0.31 -20.09 6.28
CA PHE A 196 0.48 -18.97 6.78
C PHE A 196 0.03 -18.62 8.21
N LYS A 197 0.93 -18.75 9.16
CA LYS A 197 0.68 -18.38 10.55
C LYS A 197 1.31 -17.02 10.83
N TYR A 198 0.49 -16.02 11.04
CA TYR A 198 0.95 -14.68 11.36
C TYR A 198 1.09 -14.49 12.86
N GLU A 199 2.27 -14.04 13.29
CA GLU A 199 2.46 -13.57 14.64
C GLU A 199 1.91 -12.14 14.79
N ARG A 200 1.27 -11.88 15.94
CA ARG A 200 0.82 -10.53 16.30
C ARG A 200 1.97 -9.80 16.98
N ILE A 201 2.45 -8.76 16.35
CA ILE A 201 3.53 -7.93 16.85
C ILE A 201 2.94 -6.78 17.66
N VAL A 202 3.30 -6.67 18.93
CA VAL A 202 2.89 -5.53 19.76
C VAL A 202 3.79 -4.35 19.41
N VAL A 203 3.19 -3.33 18.82
CA VAL A 203 3.89 -2.12 18.35
C VAL A 203 3.96 -1.10 19.50
N PRO A 204 5.15 -0.60 19.85
CA PRO A 204 5.33 0.43 20.86
C PRO A 204 4.51 1.69 20.55
N LYS A 205 4.08 2.40 21.61
CA LYS A 205 3.25 3.62 21.47
C LYS A 205 3.85 4.64 20.51
N GLU A 206 5.15 4.84 20.55
CA GLU A 206 5.82 5.79 19.67
C GLU A 206 5.67 5.41 18.20
N ASP A 207 5.80 4.12 17.87
CA ASP A 207 5.62 3.65 16.49
C ASP A 207 4.15 3.70 16.06
N VAL A 208 3.19 3.49 16.96
CA VAL A 208 1.77 3.73 16.68
C VAL A 208 1.53 5.20 16.33
N TYR A 209 2.10 6.15 17.11
CA TYR A 209 1.99 7.57 16.80
C TYR A 209 2.72 7.96 15.51
N LYS A 210 3.77 7.25 15.15
CA LYS A 210 4.48 7.41 13.88
C LYS A 210 3.59 7.01 12.69
N VAL A 211 2.91 5.86 12.78
CA VAL A 211 1.91 5.45 11.77
C VAL A 211 0.80 6.49 11.67
N ASN A 212 0.27 6.93 12.81
CA ASN A 212 -0.78 7.95 12.83
C ASN A 212 -0.30 9.27 12.22
N ALA A 213 0.96 9.64 12.39
CA ALA A 213 1.54 10.83 11.77
C ALA A 213 1.58 10.71 10.22
N ILE A 214 1.87 9.52 9.69
CA ILE A 214 1.81 9.26 8.25
C ILE A 214 0.38 9.43 7.73
N LEU A 215 -0.61 8.89 8.45
CA LEU A 215 -2.02 9.03 8.09
C LEU A 215 -2.52 10.49 8.19
N LEU A 216 -2.01 11.24 9.18
CA LEU A 216 -2.33 12.66 9.34
C LEU A 216 -1.69 13.54 8.26
N ASP A 217 -0.54 13.13 7.71
CA ASP A 217 0.12 13.86 6.63
C ASP A 217 -0.56 13.64 5.28
N ASP A 218 -1.21 12.48 5.10
CA ASP A 218 -2.04 12.27 3.94
C ASP A 218 -3.23 13.25 3.95
N ARG A 219 -3.72 13.61 2.77
CA ARG A 219 -4.83 14.56 2.60
C ARG A 219 -6.13 13.91 3.02
N CYS A 220 -6.36 13.82 4.33
CA CYS A 220 -7.61 13.29 4.86
C CYS A 220 -8.60 14.42 5.17
N GLU A 221 -9.84 14.24 4.75
CA GLU A 221 -10.96 15.12 5.06
C GLU A 221 -11.74 14.63 6.27
N SER A 222 -11.58 13.35 6.63
CA SER A 222 -12.25 12.73 7.77
C SER A 222 -11.31 11.82 8.57
N LEU A 223 -11.50 11.82 9.89
CA LEU A 223 -10.77 10.98 10.82
C LEU A 223 -11.73 10.33 11.81
N THR A 224 -11.45 9.06 12.12
CA THR A 224 -12.14 8.33 13.19
C THR A 224 -11.12 7.81 14.20
N TYR A 225 -11.36 8.06 15.46
CA TYR A 225 -10.54 7.59 16.58
C TYR A 225 -11.44 7.23 17.76
N LYS A 226 -10.92 6.45 18.68
CA LYS A 226 -11.69 6.00 19.86
C LYS A 226 -11.35 6.79 21.12
N SER A 227 -10.08 7.18 21.29
CA SER A 227 -9.55 7.82 22.49
C SER A 227 -8.99 9.20 22.18
N ASP A 228 -9.58 10.25 22.79
CA ASP A 228 -9.09 11.63 22.70
C ASP A 228 -7.64 11.74 23.14
N VAL A 229 -7.27 11.04 24.22
CA VAL A 229 -5.90 11.04 24.76
C VAL A 229 -4.91 10.48 23.73
N SER A 230 -5.24 9.37 23.08
CA SER A 230 -4.38 8.77 22.05
C SER A 230 -4.30 9.67 20.81
N MET A 231 -5.42 10.25 20.41
CA MET A 231 -5.47 11.18 19.28
C MET A 231 -4.64 12.44 19.54
N TYR A 232 -4.78 13.03 20.73
CA TYR A 232 -3.99 14.19 21.14
C TYR A 232 -2.47 13.90 21.08
N LYS A 233 -2.05 12.74 21.61
CA LYS A 233 -0.64 12.31 21.55
C LYS A 233 -0.17 12.12 20.11
N SER A 234 -0.99 11.56 19.23
CA SER A 234 -0.68 11.40 17.81
C SER A 234 -0.50 12.75 17.12
N LEU A 235 -1.37 13.72 17.39
CA LEU A 235 -1.25 15.09 16.87
C LEU A 235 0.02 15.79 17.39
N ARG A 236 0.32 15.65 18.69
CA ARG A 236 1.55 16.20 19.27
C ARG A 236 2.81 15.58 18.65
N TYR A 237 2.78 14.28 18.41
CA TYR A 237 3.86 13.59 17.74
C TYR A 237 4.01 14.12 16.30
N TYR A 238 2.93 14.20 15.54
CA TYR A 238 2.94 14.72 14.17
C TYR A 238 3.53 16.13 14.10
N GLU A 239 3.10 17.05 15.00
CA GLU A 239 3.65 18.40 15.04
C GLU A 239 5.15 18.44 15.28
N LYS A 240 5.64 17.55 16.12
CA LYS A 240 7.08 17.45 16.42
C LYS A 240 7.88 16.97 15.21
N VAL A 241 7.38 16.00 14.46
CA VAL A 241 8.15 15.28 13.44
C VAL A 241 7.85 15.70 12.00
N LYS A 242 6.80 16.47 11.75
CA LYS A 242 6.32 16.78 10.39
C LYS A 242 7.40 17.37 9.47
N LYS A 243 8.30 18.20 9.99
CA LYS A 243 9.39 18.81 9.22
C LYS A 243 10.49 17.83 8.84
N ASP A 244 10.69 16.81 9.66
CA ASP A 244 11.80 15.86 9.51
C ASP A 244 11.35 14.56 8.81
N MET A 245 10.08 14.21 8.97
CA MET A 245 9.53 12.97 8.40
C MET A 245 8.97 13.12 7.00
N PHE A 246 8.45 14.28 6.64
CA PHE A 246 7.69 14.46 5.41
C PHE A 246 8.36 15.48 4.50
N HIS A 247 8.61 15.08 3.26
CA HIS A 247 9.25 15.95 2.26
C HIS A 247 8.30 17.01 1.69
N SER A 248 7.01 16.77 1.80
CA SER A 248 5.95 17.73 1.44
C SER A 248 5.12 18.03 2.67
N CYS A 249 5.49 19.07 3.41
CA CYS A 249 4.59 19.63 4.41
C CYS A 249 3.35 20.15 3.66
N HIS A 250 2.32 19.33 3.55
CA HIS A 250 1.02 19.87 3.19
C HIS A 250 0.57 20.79 4.34
N ASP A 251 0.18 22.00 3.98
CA ASP A 251 -0.40 22.92 4.96
C ASP A 251 -1.49 22.20 5.75
N TYR A 252 -1.49 22.48 7.05
CA TYR A 252 -2.50 21.97 7.97
C TYR A 252 -3.88 22.04 7.32
N SER A 253 -4.50 20.90 7.11
CA SER A 253 -5.90 20.92 6.74
C SER A 253 -6.70 21.59 7.87
N THR A 254 -7.77 22.27 7.54
CA THR A 254 -8.67 22.90 8.50
C THR A 254 -9.10 21.92 9.60
N LEU A 255 -9.28 20.65 9.23
CA LEU A 255 -9.62 19.57 10.15
C LEU A 255 -8.54 19.35 11.23
N LYS A 256 -7.26 19.32 10.87
CA LYS A 256 -6.17 19.13 11.85
C LYS A 256 -6.10 20.30 12.82
N GLY A 257 -6.28 21.53 12.34
CA GLY A 257 -6.33 22.72 13.16
C GLY A 257 -7.50 22.71 14.15
N GLN A 258 -8.67 22.30 13.72
CA GLN A 258 -9.86 22.15 14.58
C GLN A 258 -9.63 21.07 15.63
N LEU A 259 -9.18 19.88 15.25
CA LEU A 259 -8.87 18.80 16.19
C LEU A 259 -7.87 19.23 17.26
N PHE A 260 -6.83 19.96 16.88
CA PHE A 260 -5.87 20.50 17.85
C PHE A 260 -6.52 21.49 18.81
N SER A 261 -7.34 22.38 18.30
CA SER A 261 -8.06 23.35 19.12
C SER A 261 -8.99 22.68 20.12
N ASP A 262 -9.76 21.70 19.67
CA ASP A 262 -10.76 21.02 20.47
C ASP A 262 -10.12 20.11 21.54
N LEU A 263 -9.08 19.37 21.19
CA LEU A 263 -8.38 18.50 22.13
C LEU A 263 -7.52 19.27 23.13
N ASN A 264 -6.95 20.43 22.77
CA ASN A 264 -6.24 21.28 23.71
C ASN A 264 -7.14 21.92 24.77
N ARG A 265 -8.46 22.03 24.52
CA ARG A 265 -9.42 22.54 25.51
C ARG A 265 -9.82 21.50 26.56
N THR A 266 -9.60 20.22 26.24
CA THR A 266 -10.01 19.08 27.10
C THR A 266 -8.85 18.48 27.89
N HIS A 267 -7.60 18.83 27.55
CA HIS A 267 -6.35 18.35 28.15
C HIS A 267 -5.38 19.52 28.45
#